data_021343f1bae6584bc38c08fc6da1cd4c
#
_entry.id   021343f1bae6584bc38c08fc6da1cd4c
#
_cell.length_a   1.000
_cell.length_b   1.000
_cell.length_c   1.000
_cell.angle_alpha   90.00
_cell.angle_beta   90.00
_cell.angle_gamma   90.00
#
_symmetry.space_group_name_H-M   'P 1'
#
loop_
_entity.id
_entity.type
_entity.pdbx_description
1 polymer ?
#
loop_
_entity_poly.entity_id
_entity_poly.type
_entity_poly.pdbx_seq_one_letter_code
_entity_poly.pdbx_strand_id
1 'polypeptide(L)'
;EGTTMNETTFKFTSEEKEQTLQILERLRTAVGDTFKPGDEQHLREDIQHAFINHQIKRNVFGMNPILAALQTAEIAVNEIGLKRDGIIAILMQTSVIDGYQTIEDIQKKYGDSVAHIISGLLRIHDLYKRNPIIESENFRNLLISFSEDMRVILIMIADRVNVMRQIRD
;
A
#
# COMPACT_ATOMS: atom_id res chain seq x y z
N GLU A 1 15.63 16.08 26.63
CA GLU A 1 16.28 15.36 25.74
C GLU A 1 15.42 14.48 25.00
N GLY A 2 15.52 13.71 24.32
CA GLY A 2 14.87 12.78 23.50
C GLY A 2 13.34 12.77 23.47
N THR A 3 12.77 13.58 24.26
CA THR A 3 11.32 13.57 24.38
C THR A 3 10.63 13.98 23.10
N THR A 4 11.29 14.79 22.33
CA THR A 4 10.68 15.26 21.09
C THR A 4 10.43 14.15 20.09
N MET A 5 11.10 13.04 20.27
CA MET A 5 10.94 11.95 19.32
C MET A 5 9.62 11.23 19.50
N ASN A 6 8.98 11.44 20.61
CA ASN A 6 7.76 10.71 20.89
C ASN A 6 6.62 11.05 19.96
N GLU A 7 6.64 12.23 19.42
CA GLU A 7 5.58 12.64 18.54
C GLU A 7 5.54 11.86 17.27
N THR A 8 6.66 11.33 16.88
CA THR A 8 6.73 10.57 15.65
C THR A 8 6.47 9.09 15.87
N THR A 9 6.32 8.67 17.13
CA THR A 9 6.09 7.27 17.43
C THR A 9 4.70 6.87 16.99
N PHE A 10 4.64 5.86 16.14
CA PHE A 10 3.37 5.35 15.66
C PHE A 10 2.73 4.45 16.72
N LYS A 11 1.45 4.64 16.92
CA LYS A 11 0.68 3.79 17.81
C LYS A 11 -0.66 3.44 17.20
N PHE A 12 -1.01 2.16 17.29
CA PHE A 12 -2.36 1.73 16.95
C PHE A 12 -3.31 2.07 18.09
N THR A 13 -4.46 2.61 17.77
CA THR A 13 -5.54 2.70 18.76
C THR A 13 -6.18 1.33 18.87
N SER A 14 -6.97 1.11 19.93
CA SER A 14 -7.68 -0.15 20.11
C SER A 14 -8.66 -0.40 18.95
N GLU A 15 -9.32 0.66 18.52
CA GLU A 15 -10.25 0.57 17.41
C GLU A 15 -9.53 0.19 16.12
N GLU A 16 -8.37 0.80 15.87
CA GLU A 16 -7.58 0.49 14.69
C GLU A 16 -7.10 -0.95 14.68
N LYS A 17 -6.71 -1.47 15.84
CA LYS A 17 -6.31 -2.87 15.94
C LYS A 17 -7.44 -3.80 15.58
N GLU A 18 -8.63 -3.51 16.08
CA GLU A 18 -9.79 -4.33 15.78
C GLU A 18 -10.15 -4.27 14.30
N GLN A 19 -10.17 -3.08 13.73
CA GLN A 19 -10.44 -2.92 12.30
C GLN A 19 -9.42 -3.66 11.46
N THR A 20 -8.16 -3.58 11.82
CA THR A 20 -7.08 -4.27 11.11
C THR A 20 -7.32 -5.77 11.10
N LEU A 21 -7.63 -6.34 12.26
CA LEU A 21 -7.88 -7.78 12.37
C LEU A 21 -9.10 -8.20 11.55
N GLN A 22 -10.14 -7.39 11.57
CA GLN A 22 -11.35 -7.68 10.80
C GLN A 22 -11.08 -7.67 9.31
N ILE A 23 -10.33 -6.69 8.82
CA ILE A 23 -10.02 -6.60 7.40
C ILE A 23 -9.12 -7.76 6.98
N LEU A 24 -8.13 -8.09 7.79
CA LEU A 24 -7.25 -9.23 7.50
C LEU A 24 -8.05 -10.53 7.37
N GLU A 25 -9.02 -10.73 8.25
CA GLU A 25 -9.85 -11.92 8.18
C GLU A 25 -10.69 -11.95 6.92
N ARG A 26 -11.29 -10.81 6.56
CA ARG A 26 -12.09 -10.73 5.33
C ARG A 26 -11.24 -10.96 4.08
N LEU A 27 -10.03 -10.41 4.04
CA LEU A 27 -9.12 -10.62 2.91
C LEU A 27 -8.69 -12.06 2.82
N ARG A 28 -8.39 -12.70 3.95
CA ARG A 28 -8.02 -14.11 3.97
C ARG A 28 -9.15 -14.97 3.43
N THR A 29 -10.37 -14.68 3.82
CA THR A 29 -11.53 -15.41 3.34
C THR A 29 -11.75 -15.22 1.85
N ALA A 30 -11.57 -14.00 1.38
CA ALA A 30 -11.85 -13.67 -0.02
C ALA A 30 -10.81 -14.21 -1.00
N VAL A 31 -9.52 -14.08 -0.68
CA VAL A 31 -8.45 -14.37 -1.64
C VAL A 31 -7.30 -15.17 -1.06
N GLY A 32 -7.42 -15.69 0.16
CA GLY A 32 -6.34 -16.42 0.80
C GLY A 32 -5.87 -17.63 0.01
N ASP A 33 -6.76 -18.22 -0.76
CA ASP A 33 -6.42 -19.37 -1.59
C ASP A 33 -5.50 -19.02 -2.77
N THR A 34 -5.38 -17.73 -3.11
CA THR A 34 -4.49 -17.29 -4.17
C THR A 34 -3.07 -17.03 -3.65
N PHE A 35 -2.89 -16.99 -2.34
CA PHE A 35 -1.57 -16.74 -1.76
C PHE A 35 -0.69 -17.96 -1.87
N LYS A 36 0.62 -17.73 -1.99
CA LYS A 36 1.61 -18.79 -2.12
C LYS A 36 2.18 -19.14 -0.75
N PRO A 37 2.74 -20.36 -0.59
CA PRO A 37 3.40 -20.70 0.67
C PRO A 37 4.47 -19.68 1.01
N GLY A 38 4.47 -19.22 2.25
CA GLY A 38 5.43 -18.24 2.72
C GLY A 38 4.98 -16.79 2.61
N ASP A 39 3.95 -16.50 1.83
CA ASP A 39 3.50 -15.11 1.65
C ASP A 39 3.09 -14.48 2.97
N GLU A 40 2.25 -15.17 3.74
CA GLU A 40 1.77 -14.60 5.01
C GLU A 40 2.91 -14.35 5.98
N GLN A 41 3.87 -15.26 6.01
CA GLN A 41 5.02 -15.12 6.90
C GLN A 41 5.88 -13.92 6.46
N HIS A 42 6.16 -13.81 5.17
CA HIS A 42 6.94 -12.68 4.66
C HIS A 42 6.25 -11.34 4.95
N LEU A 43 4.95 -11.26 4.73
CA LEU A 43 4.20 -10.04 5.00
C LEU A 43 4.22 -9.69 6.48
N ARG A 44 4.04 -10.69 7.34
CA ARG A 44 4.08 -10.47 8.78
C ARG A 44 5.45 -9.95 9.21
N GLU A 45 6.51 -10.57 8.71
CA GLU A 45 7.86 -10.16 9.05
C GLU A 45 8.17 -8.76 8.56
N ASP A 46 7.79 -8.44 7.33
CA ASP A 46 8.03 -7.12 6.77
C ASP A 46 7.29 -6.03 7.55
N ILE A 47 6.05 -6.28 7.90
CA ILE A 47 5.26 -5.32 8.65
C ILE A 47 5.81 -5.16 10.07
N GLN A 48 6.16 -6.26 10.73
CA GLN A 48 6.74 -6.20 12.06
C GLN A 48 8.07 -5.46 12.07
N HIS A 49 8.89 -5.73 11.05
CA HIS A 49 10.18 -5.08 10.92
C HIS A 49 10.02 -3.56 10.78
N ALA A 50 9.09 -3.16 9.94
CA ALA A 50 8.81 -1.74 9.74
C ALA A 50 8.33 -1.09 11.04
N PHE A 51 7.50 -1.80 11.79
CA PHE A 51 6.97 -1.31 13.06
C PHE A 51 8.09 -1.14 14.08
N ILE A 52 8.93 -2.16 14.23
CA ILE A 52 10.02 -2.15 15.20
C ILE A 52 11.02 -1.04 14.90
N ASN A 53 11.29 -0.77 13.63
CA ASN A 53 12.27 0.22 13.24
C ASN A 53 11.66 1.62 13.06
N HIS A 54 10.45 1.83 13.54
CA HIS A 54 9.80 3.13 13.49
C HIS A 54 9.68 3.69 12.07
N GLN A 55 9.48 2.79 11.11
CA GLN A 55 9.33 3.18 9.70
C GLN A 55 7.90 3.57 9.36
N ILE A 56 6.99 3.32 10.27
CA ILE A 56 5.57 3.58 10.05
C ILE A 56 5.18 4.89 10.71
N LYS A 57 4.59 5.79 9.92
CA LYS A 57 4.14 7.10 10.41
C LYS A 57 2.75 7.38 9.84
N ARG A 58 1.95 8.10 10.59
CA ARG A 58 0.65 8.51 10.05
C ARG A 58 0.85 9.48 8.91
N ASN A 59 -0.07 9.42 7.93
CA ASN A 59 0.02 10.31 6.78
C ASN A 59 -0.48 11.71 7.14
N VAL A 60 -0.51 12.62 6.15
CA VAL A 60 -0.92 14.02 6.39
C VAL A 60 -2.35 14.17 6.86
N PHE A 61 -3.18 13.14 6.66
CA PHE A 61 -4.56 13.14 7.12
C PHE A 61 -4.72 12.44 8.48
N GLY A 62 -3.62 12.06 9.12
CA GLY A 62 -3.65 11.34 10.38
C GLY A 62 -4.01 9.87 10.28
N MET A 63 -4.06 9.32 9.09
CA MET A 63 -4.44 7.93 8.88
C MET A 63 -3.30 6.97 9.23
N ASN A 64 -3.69 5.84 9.83
CA ASN A 64 -2.77 4.74 10.07
C ASN A 64 -2.44 4.10 8.71
N PRO A 65 -1.17 4.12 8.28
CA PRO A 65 -0.83 3.66 6.94
C PRO A 65 -1.08 2.16 6.71
N ILE A 66 -0.95 1.35 7.76
CA ILE A 66 -1.24 -0.08 7.64
C ILE A 66 -2.74 -0.28 7.43
N LEU A 67 -3.55 0.38 8.25
CA LEU A 67 -4.99 0.28 8.10
C LEU A 67 -5.44 0.84 6.77
N ALA A 68 -4.88 1.99 6.35
CA ALA A 68 -5.21 2.56 5.05
C ALA A 68 -4.88 1.62 3.90
N ALA A 69 -3.70 0.97 3.95
CA ALA A 69 -3.31 0.01 2.92
C ALA A 69 -4.26 -1.18 2.89
N LEU A 70 -4.65 -1.68 4.06
CA LEU A 70 -5.59 -2.80 4.13
C LEU A 70 -6.98 -2.41 3.60
N GLN A 71 -7.43 -1.21 3.89
CA GLN A 71 -8.70 -0.71 3.36
C GLN A 71 -8.64 -0.59 1.84
N THR A 72 -7.54 -0.07 1.32
CA THR A 72 -7.33 0.01 -0.13
C THR A 72 -7.32 -1.37 -0.75
N ALA A 73 -6.66 -2.33 -0.10
CA ALA A 73 -6.63 -3.71 -0.57
C ALA A 73 -8.04 -4.32 -0.61
N GLU A 74 -8.85 -4.00 0.38
CA GLU A 74 -10.23 -4.51 0.43
C GLU A 74 -11.06 -3.95 -0.74
N ILE A 75 -10.91 -2.68 -1.04
CA ILE A 75 -11.56 -2.09 -2.21
C ILE A 75 -11.08 -2.76 -3.49
N ALA A 76 -9.76 -2.96 -3.61
CA ALA A 76 -9.19 -3.59 -4.79
C ALA A 76 -9.72 -5.01 -5.01
N VAL A 77 -9.91 -5.76 -3.93
CA VAL A 77 -10.43 -7.12 -4.01
C VAL A 77 -11.93 -7.12 -4.30
N ASN A 78 -12.70 -6.37 -3.51
CA ASN A 78 -14.15 -6.48 -3.56
C ASN A 78 -14.79 -5.73 -4.72
N GLU A 79 -14.23 -4.58 -5.09
CA GLU A 79 -14.84 -3.73 -6.10
C GLU A 79 -14.13 -3.78 -7.44
N ILE A 80 -12.88 -4.23 -7.48
CA ILE A 80 -12.08 -4.23 -8.71
C ILE A 80 -11.69 -5.65 -9.14
N GLY A 81 -11.60 -6.58 -8.18
CA GLY A 81 -11.31 -7.97 -8.50
C GLY A 81 -9.84 -8.34 -8.51
N LEU A 82 -8.99 -7.53 -7.88
CA LEU A 82 -7.58 -7.86 -7.75
C LEU A 82 -7.39 -8.95 -6.70
N LYS A 83 -6.26 -9.64 -6.79
CA LYS A 83 -5.96 -10.76 -5.90
C LYS A 83 -4.57 -10.61 -5.30
N ARG A 84 -3.90 -11.71 -5.02
CA ARG A 84 -2.62 -11.74 -4.31
C ARG A 84 -1.62 -10.66 -4.74
N ASP A 85 -1.32 -10.59 -6.03
CA ASP A 85 -0.26 -9.69 -6.49
C ASP A 85 -0.59 -8.23 -6.23
N GLY A 86 -1.85 -7.86 -6.46
CA GLY A 86 -2.30 -6.51 -6.19
C GLY A 86 -2.30 -6.18 -4.71
N ILE A 87 -2.73 -7.13 -3.88
CA ILE A 87 -2.77 -6.92 -2.43
C ILE A 87 -1.36 -6.72 -1.88
N ILE A 88 -0.43 -7.59 -2.26
CA ILE A 88 0.95 -7.48 -1.78
C ILE A 88 1.58 -6.19 -2.24
N ALA A 89 1.35 -5.80 -3.50
CA ALA A 89 1.86 -4.54 -4.01
C ALA A 89 1.33 -3.35 -3.21
N ILE A 90 0.05 -3.35 -2.88
CA ILE A 90 -0.55 -2.29 -2.06
C ILE A 90 0.12 -2.23 -0.69
N LEU A 91 0.33 -3.38 -0.06
CA LEU A 91 0.88 -3.41 1.28
C LEU A 91 2.37 -3.06 1.33
N MET A 92 3.11 -3.38 0.27
CA MET A 92 4.57 -3.21 0.26
C MET A 92 5.06 -1.97 -0.45
N GLN A 93 4.20 -1.25 -1.19
CA GLN A 93 4.66 -0.11 -1.99
C GLN A 93 5.33 0.98 -1.15
N THR A 94 4.77 1.29 0.00
CA THR A 94 5.31 2.37 0.84
C THR A 94 6.73 2.07 1.30
N SER A 95 7.01 0.82 1.65
CA SER A 95 8.35 0.46 2.09
C SER A 95 9.38 0.63 0.98
N VAL A 96 8.98 0.41 -0.28
CA VAL A 96 9.88 0.63 -1.41
C VAL A 96 10.01 2.12 -1.72
N ILE A 97 8.90 2.86 -1.70
CA ILE A 97 8.91 4.31 -1.93
C ILE A 97 9.83 4.99 -0.91
N ASP A 98 9.75 4.57 0.35
CA ASP A 98 10.53 5.19 1.42
C ASP A 98 11.96 4.65 1.51
N GLY A 99 12.33 3.72 0.65
CA GLY A 99 13.71 3.25 0.57
C GLY A 99 14.10 2.17 1.57
N TYR A 100 13.14 1.55 2.24
CA TYR A 100 13.45 0.50 3.22
C TYR A 100 13.58 -0.87 2.59
N GLN A 101 13.01 -1.06 1.40
CA GLN A 101 13.18 -2.26 0.61
C GLN A 101 13.44 -1.87 -0.84
N THR A 102 14.12 -2.73 -1.58
CA THR A 102 14.36 -2.51 -3.01
C THR A 102 13.37 -3.36 -3.82
N ILE A 103 13.28 -3.04 -5.11
CA ILE A 103 12.48 -3.85 -6.05
C ILE A 103 13.02 -5.28 -6.06
N GLU A 104 14.34 -5.45 -5.98
CA GLU A 104 14.97 -6.77 -5.95
C GLU A 104 14.53 -7.56 -4.72
N ASP A 105 14.42 -6.90 -3.57
CA ASP A 105 13.94 -7.57 -2.35
C ASP A 105 12.52 -8.08 -2.55
N ILE A 106 11.67 -7.27 -3.13
CA ILE A 106 10.28 -7.64 -3.41
C ILE A 106 10.23 -8.82 -4.37
N GLN A 107 11.05 -8.77 -5.43
CA GLN A 107 11.08 -9.84 -6.42
C GLN A 107 11.47 -11.16 -5.80
N LYS A 108 12.46 -11.16 -4.92
CA LYS A 108 12.90 -12.38 -4.26
C LYS A 108 11.84 -12.99 -3.35
N LYS A 109 11.11 -12.15 -2.64
CA LYS A 109 10.12 -12.65 -1.67
C LYS A 109 8.78 -12.95 -2.30
N TYR A 110 8.33 -12.13 -3.24
CA TYR A 110 6.96 -12.19 -3.74
C TYR A 110 6.84 -12.47 -5.23
N GLY A 111 7.94 -12.39 -5.98
CA GLY A 111 7.96 -12.72 -7.40
C GLY A 111 7.96 -11.52 -8.32
N ASP A 112 8.10 -11.81 -9.61
CA ASP A 112 8.26 -10.79 -10.64
C ASP A 112 7.01 -9.93 -10.81
N SER A 113 5.85 -10.53 -10.71
CA SER A 113 4.60 -9.80 -10.96
C SER A 113 4.38 -8.70 -9.93
N VAL A 114 4.61 -8.99 -8.66
CA VAL A 114 4.49 -7.98 -7.60
C VAL A 114 5.52 -6.88 -7.80
N ALA A 115 6.77 -7.27 -8.10
CA ALA A 115 7.83 -6.29 -8.34
C ALA A 115 7.48 -5.37 -9.51
N HIS A 116 6.89 -5.92 -10.56
CA HIS A 116 6.49 -5.14 -11.73
C HIS A 116 5.40 -4.11 -11.37
N ILE A 117 4.40 -4.52 -10.60
CA ILE A 117 3.35 -3.61 -10.17
C ILE A 117 3.94 -2.47 -9.33
N ILE A 118 4.81 -2.80 -8.37
CA ILE A 118 5.41 -1.78 -7.52
C ILE A 118 6.28 -0.83 -8.33
N SER A 119 7.02 -1.34 -9.33
CA SER A 119 7.80 -0.48 -10.21
C SER A 119 6.92 0.55 -10.92
N GLY A 120 5.75 0.13 -11.37
CA GLY A 120 4.79 1.04 -12.00
C GLY A 120 4.27 2.08 -11.02
N LEU A 121 3.96 1.66 -9.80
CA LEU A 121 3.49 2.58 -8.77
C LEU A 121 4.56 3.61 -8.41
N LEU A 122 5.82 3.19 -8.37
CA LEU A 122 6.93 4.11 -8.11
C LEU A 122 7.07 5.17 -9.20
N ARG A 123 6.96 4.77 -10.45
CA ARG A 123 7.04 5.72 -11.56
C ARG A 123 5.96 6.79 -11.47
N ILE A 124 4.75 6.37 -11.12
CA ILE A 124 3.64 7.30 -10.98
C ILE A 124 3.85 8.22 -9.76
N HIS A 125 4.35 7.66 -8.67
CA HIS A 125 4.66 8.45 -7.48
C HIS A 125 5.69 9.54 -7.80
N ASP A 126 6.72 9.19 -8.56
CA ASP A 126 7.74 10.16 -8.96
C ASP A 126 7.16 11.25 -9.85
N LEU A 127 6.25 10.88 -10.73
CA LEU A 127 5.60 11.84 -11.60
C LEU A 127 4.79 12.86 -10.79
N TYR A 128 4.03 12.41 -9.81
CA TYR A 128 3.29 13.29 -8.91
C TYR A 128 4.22 14.23 -8.16
N LYS A 129 5.34 13.70 -7.70
CA LYS A 129 6.28 14.46 -6.91
C LYS A 129 6.92 15.59 -7.73
N ARG A 130 7.17 15.33 -9.00
CA ARG A 130 7.79 16.33 -9.88
C ARG A 130 6.80 17.36 -10.38
N ASN A 131 5.54 16.97 -10.54
CA ASN A 131 4.52 17.82 -11.16
C ASN A 131 3.26 17.81 -10.31
N PRO A 132 3.28 18.48 -9.17
CA PRO A 132 2.12 18.44 -8.27
C PRO A 132 0.88 19.11 -8.84
N ILE A 133 1.04 19.97 -9.86
CA ILE A 133 -0.08 20.65 -10.49
C ILE A 133 -0.19 20.16 -11.93
N ILE A 134 -0.68 18.96 -12.12
CA ILE A 134 -0.92 18.40 -13.45
C ILE A 134 -2.41 18.45 -13.72
N GLU A 135 -2.79 19.02 -14.85
CA GLU A 135 -4.18 19.02 -15.25
C GLU A 135 -4.65 17.60 -15.48
N SER A 136 -5.88 17.34 -15.06
CA SER A 136 -6.39 15.97 -15.03
C SER A 136 -6.31 15.25 -16.37
N GLU A 137 -6.51 15.97 -17.48
CA GLU A 137 -6.46 15.33 -18.79
C GLU A 137 -5.04 14.90 -19.17
N ASN A 138 -4.07 15.80 -18.97
CA ASN A 138 -2.68 15.46 -19.24
C ASN A 138 -2.19 14.37 -18.30
N PHE A 139 -2.62 14.41 -17.07
CA PHE A 139 -2.26 13.41 -16.10
C PHE A 139 -2.78 12.03 -16.52
N ARG A 140 -4.03 11.98 -16.97
CA ARG A 140 -4.61 10.73 -17.44
C ARG A 140 -3.82 10.14 -18.61
N ASN A 141 -3.45 11.00 -19.57
CA ASN A 141 -2.67 10.56 -20.73
C ASN A 141 -1.31 10.03 -20.32
N LEU A 142 -0.67 10.70 -19.37
CA LEU A 142 0.62 10.23 -18.85
C LEU A 142 0.49 8.90 -18.14
N LEU A 143 -0.57 8.70 -17.36
CA LEU A 143 -0.80 7.41 -16.69
C LEU A 143 -0.92 6.30 -17.71
N ILE A 144 -1.68 6.53 -18.77
CA ILE A 144 -1.86 5.54 -19.82
C ILE A 144 -0.51 5.23 -20.50
N SER A 145 0.30 6.26 -20.73
CA SER A 145 1.60 6.10 -21.39
C SER A 145 2.59 5.31 -20.56
N PHE A 146 2.59 5.53 -19.23
CA PHE A 146 3.58 4.92 -18.35
C PHE A 146 3.15 3.60 -17.77
N SER A 147 1.87 3.29 -17.78
CA SER A 147 1.38 2.08 -17.16
C SER A 147 1.25 0.95 -18.18
N GLU A 148 2.18 0.01 -18.10
CA GLU A 148 2.12 -1.20 -18.91
C GLU A 148 1.20 -2.23 -18.25
N ASP A 149 0.86 -2.03 -16.98
CA ASP A 149 0.04 -2.97 -16.23
C ASP A 149 -1.17 -2.22 -15.69
N MET A 150 -2.35 -2.62 -16.13
CA MET A 150 -3.61 -2.01 -15.75
C MET A 150 -3.82 -2.04 -14.23
N ARG A 151 -3.23 -3.03 -13.55
CA ARG A 151 -3.37 -3.16 -12.10
C ARG A 151 -2.80 -1.94 -11.37
N VAL A 152 -1.78 -1.30 -11.94
CA VAL A 152 -1.19 -0.09 -11.36
C VAL A 152 -2.23 1.02 -11.28
N ILE A 153 -2.95 1.25 -12.38
CA ILE A 153 -3.98 2.27 -12.42
C ILE A 153 -5.12 1.93 -11.47
N LEU A 154 -5.52 0.67 -11.45
CA LEU A 154 -6.61 0.22 -10.59
C LEU A 154 -6.27 0.39 -9.11
N ILE A 155 -5.03 0.12 -8.73
CA ILE A 155 -4.57 0.32 -7.37
C ILE A 155 -4.61 1.80 -6.99
N MET A 156 -4.19 2.67 -7.89
CA MET A 156 -4.25 4.10 -7.64
C MET A 156 -5.68 4.58 -7.43
N ILE A 157 -6.60 4.08 -8.24
CA ILE A 157 -7.99 4.42 -8.09
C ILE A 157 -8.53 3.95 -6.74
N ALA A 158 -8.19 2.72 -6.36
CA ALA A 158 -8.62 2.17 -5.06
C ALA A 158 -8.09 3.01 -3.90
N ASP A 159 -6.83 3.40 -3.98
CA ASP A 159 -6.22 4.23 -2.94
C ASP A 159 -6.92 5.58 -2.84
N ARG A 160 -7.19 6.22 -3.97
CA ARG A 160 -7.86 7.51 -3.98
C ARG A 160 -9.28 7.40 -3.43
N VAL A 161 -10.00 6.35 -3.81
CA VAL A 161 -11.35 6.10 -3.31
C VAL A 161 -11.32 5.93 -1.79
N ASN A 162 -10.35 5.18 -1.29
CA ASN A 162 -10.23 4.98 0.15
C ASN A 162 -9.99 6.30 0.89
N VAL A 163 -9.04 7.11 0.39
CA VAL A 163 -8.75 8.39 1.01
C VAL A 163 -10.01 9.27 1.05
N MET A 164 -10.74 9.33 -0.06
CA MET A 164 -11.95 10.15 -0.11
C MET A 164 -13.02 9.66 0.84
N ARG A 165 -13.18 8.35 0.98
CA ARG A 165 -14.15 7.78 1.91
C ARG A 165 -13.79 8.07 3.37
N GLN A 166 -12.51 7.99 3.70
CA GLN A 166 -12.05 8.22 5.06
C GLN A 166 -12.12 9.70 5.45
N ILE A 167 -11.78 10.60 4.54
CA ILE A 167 -11.81 12.02 4.82
C ILE A 167 -13.25 12.52 5.00
N ARG A 168 -14.19 11.94 4.26
CA ARG A 168 -15.57 12.37 4.26
C ARG A 168 -16.26 12.14 5.59
N ASP A 169 -15.82 11.13 6.29
CA ASP A 169 -16.37 10.77 7.59
C ASP A 169 -15.57 11.41 8.71
#